data_a5f98b397648547768b989fabee04692
#
_entry.id   a5f98b397648547768b989fabee04692
#
_cell.length_a   1.000
_cell.length_b   1.000
_cell.length_c   1.000
_cell.angle_alpha   90.00
_cell.angle_beta   90.00
_cell.angle_gamma   90.00
#
_symmetry.space_group_name_H-M   'P 1'
#
loop_
_entity.id
_entity.type
_entity.pdbx_description
1 polymer ?
#
loop_
_entity_poly.entity_id
_entity_poly.type
_entity_poly.pdbx_seq_one_letter_code
_entity_poly.pdbx_strand_id
1 'polypeptide(L)'
;MRYMSTYDVMETLRNTNQWMGATAKAMASYPMFSMVPNPAFQWMSAWGEVTERAYARMVIKPGWRLDFVSTEDGKDHLVEVGTVLAKPFGDLIHFAVPGRTPRDRKVLLVAPMSGHYATLLRSTVRSLLPDCEVYITDWHNARDIPVSAGKFDVEDYTLYLAEFIRELGADTHVIAVCQPGPIALVATAYLAATTPEAQPASLTLIGGPIDPDANPSDVTDFGNRVQMGQLEETMIQQVGFQHAGVGRKVYPGLLQLMSFMAMNSGTHSKAFTDQIIRTAQGEARDNDKHNRFYDEYLAVMDMTAEFYLSTVHRIFKQREVARNAFYVQGIHADISKITSVPVIVVEGENDDISAPGQCLAALELLTGLPQSLKASHLEPGAGHYGIFAGKSWRNNIRPLVLDFIAGKQQRRKSKPSKA
;
A
#
# COMPACT_ATOMS: atom_id res chain seq x y z
N MET A 1 22.34 19.42 27.42
CA MET A 1 20.95 18.99 27.32
C MET A 1 20.74 18.57 25.85
N ARG A 2 20.41 17.29 25.56
CA ARG A 2 20.01 16.90 24.23
C ARG A 2 18.55 17.37 24.10
N TYR A 3 18.27 18.27 23.17
CA TYR A 3 16.88 18.69 22.89
C TYR A 3 16.13 17.49 22.33
N MET A 4 15.00 17.16 22.92
CA MET A 4 14.05 16.19 22.37
C MET A 4 13.59 16.69 20.99
N SER A 5 13.74 15.90 19.95
CA SER A 5 13.25 16.25 18.62
C SER A 5 11.72 16.22 18.61
N THR A 6 11.07 16.88 17.66
CA THR A 6 9.61 16.79 17.49
C THR A 6 9.18 15.34 17.25
N TYR A 7 10.02 14.57 16.56
CA TYR A 7 9.84 13.12 16.36
C TYR A 7 9.76 12.38 17.70
N ASP A 8 10.74 12.62 18.61
CA ASP A 8 10.76 11.98 19.93
C ASP A 8 9.55 12.39 20.79
N VAL A 9 9.07 13.63 20.65
CA VAL A 9 7.84 14.10 21.34
C VAL A 9 6.62 13.32 20.85
N MET A 10 6.47 13.14 19.54
CA MET A 10 5.36 12.38 18.97
C MET A 10 5.37 10.92 19.42
N GLU A 11 6.55 10.27 19.40
CA GLU A 11 6.71 8.90 19.89
C GLU A 11 6.41 8.80 21.39
N THR A 12 6.81 9.80 22.17
CA THR A 12 6.52 9.86 23.62
C THR A 12 5.01 9.98 23.85
N LEU A 13 4.33 10.83 23.11
CA LEU A 13 2.86 10.98 23.21
C LEU A 13 2.14 9.68 22.84
N ARG A 14 2.56 9.02 21.75
CA ARG A 14 2.03 7.71 21.35
C ARG A 14 2.22 6.66 22.45
N ASN A 15 3.44 6.54 22.99
CA ASN A 15 3.76 5.62 24.07
C ASN A 15 2.96 5.92 25.33
N THR A 16 2.79 7.19 25.67
CA THR A 16 1.99 7.62 26.84
C THR A 16 0.53 7.18 26.69
N ASN A 17 -0.08 7.38 25.53
CA ASN A 17 -1.46 6.94 25.28
C ASN A 17 -1.59 5.41 25.34
N GLN A 18 -0.62 4.67 24.78
CA GLN A 18 -0.58 3.21 24.90
C GLN A 18 -0.51 2.78 26.36
N TRP A 19 0.39 3.38 27.13
CA TRP A 19 0.55 3.10 28.56
C TRP A 19 -0.71 3.45 29.37
N MET A 20 -1.36 4.56 29.07
CA MET A 20 -2.63 4.95 29.72
C MET A 20 -3.70 3.90 29.46
N GLY A 21 -3.83 3.41 28.23
CA GLY A 21 -4.75 2.33 27.88
C GLY A 21 -4.45 1.05 28.66
N ALA A 22 -3.20 0.60 28.66
CA ALA A 22 -2.77 -0.59 29.37
C ALA A 22 -3.02 -0.47 30.89
N THR A 23 -2.75 0.71 31.46
CA THR A 23 -2.97 0.97 32.90
C THR A 23 -4.46 0.94 33.24
N ALA A 24 -5.32 1.59 32.44
CA ALA A 24 -6.76 1.59 32.66
C ALA A 24 -7.34 0.17 32.60
N LYS A 25 -6.91 -0.64 31.62
CA LYS A 25 -7.27 -2.06 31.50
C LYS A 25 -6.83 -2.86 32.73
N ALA A 26 -5.56 -2.72 33.15
CA ALA A 26 -5.01 -3.43 34.29
C ALA A 26 -5.71 -3.05 35.60
N MET A 27 -5.97 -1.77 35.82
CA MET A 27 -6.70 -1.29 37.00
C MET A 27 -8.11 -1.86 37.06
N ALA A 28 -8.84 -1.79 35.95
CA ALA A 28 -10.21 -2.31 35.87
C ALA A 28 -10.30 -3.83 36.05
N SER A 29 -9.25 -4.56 35.69
CA SER A 29 -9.14 -6.01 35.80
C SER A 29 -8.59 -6.49 37.16
N TYR A 30 -8.24 -5.55 38.05
CA TYR A 30 -7.71 -5.92 39.36
C TYR A 30 -8.75 -6.69 40.21
N PRO A 31 -8.41 -7.79 40.86
CA PRO A 31 -9.37 -8.69 41.52
C PRO A 31 -10.35 -7.99 42.48
N MET A 32 -9.89 -6.96 43.17
CA MET A 32 -10.74 -6.20 44.11
C MET A 32 -11.88 -5.45 43.39
N PHE A 33 -11.68 -4.99 42.17
CA PHE A 33 -12.70 -4.28 41.36
C PHE A 33 -13.58 -5.25 40.57
N SER A 34 -13.07 -6.44 40.22
CA SER A 34 -13.85 -7.46 39.54
C SER A 34 -14.87 -8.15 40.43
N MET A 35 -14.70 -8.07 41.75
CA MET A 35 -15.66 -8.62 42.75
C MET A 35 -16.96 -7.81 42.87
N VAL A 36 -16.95 -6.54 42.45
CA VAL A 36 -18.13 -5.67 42.48
C VAL A 36 -18.56 -5.40 41.03
N PRO A 37 -19.74 -5.92 40.63
CA PRO A 37 -20.30 -5.67 39.31
C PRO A 37 -20.56 -4.16 39.12
N ASN A 38 -19.60 -3.41 38.56
CA ASN A 38 -19.75 -2.01 38.28
C ASN A 38 -19.51 -1.74 36.78
N PRO A 39 -20.55 -1.32 36.06
CA PRO A 39 -20.42 -1.02 34.61
C PRO A 39 -19.27 -0.08 34.29
N ALA A 40 -18.92 0.89 35.17
CA ALA A 40 -17.84 1.82 34.96
C ALA A 40 -16.47 1.11 34.78
N PHE A 41 -16.21 0.02 35.51
CA PHE A 41 -14.97 -0.76 35.34
C PHE A 41 -14.95 -1.52 34.03
N GLN A 42 -16.10 -2.03 33.58
CA GLN A 42 -16.19 -2.68 32.26
C GLN A 42 -15.89 -1.69 31.13
N TRP A 43 -16.46 -0.48 31.22
CA TRP A 43 -16.17 0.59 30.25
C TRP A 43 -14.72 1.04 30.30
N MET A 44 -14.14 1.19 31.49
CA MET A 44 -12.74 1.57 31.65
C MET A 44 -11.80 0.50 31.08
N SER A 45 -12.10 -0.78 31.33
CA SER A 45 -11.34 -1.90 30.75
C SER A 45 -11.44 -1.92 29.23
N ALA A 46 -12.65 -1.77 28.68
CA ALA A 46 -12.89 -1.76 27.24
C ALA A 46 -12.20 -0.60 26.55
N TRP A 47 -12.31 0.61 27.09
CA TRP A 47 -11.58 1.78 26.59
C TRP A 47 -10.08 1.55 26.65
N GLY A 48 -9.57 1.01 27.75
CA GLY A 48 -8.17 0.70 27.93
C GLY A 48 -7.67 -0.30 26.90
N GLU A 49 -8.41 -1.38 26.67
CA GLU A 49 -8.05 -2.41 25.69
C GLU A 49 -8.00 -1.88 24.26
N VAL A 50 -9.04 -1.16 23.84
CA VAL A 50 -9.12 -0.60 22.48
C VAL A 50 -8.02 0.46 22.27
N THR A 51 -7.76 1.29 23.29
CA THR A 51 -6.72 2.33 23.23
C THR A 51 -5.33 1.71 23.20
N GLU A 52 -5.01 0.80 24.14
CA GLU A 52 -3.73 0.09 24.15
C GLU A 52 -3.42 -0.56 22.80
N ARG A 53 -4.41 -1.32 22.26
CA ARG A 53 -4.28 -2.00 20.98
C ARG A 53 -4.03 -1.02 19.83
N ALA A 54 -4.80 0.05 19.75
CA ALA A 54 -4.68 1.03 18.69
C ALA A 54 -3.26 1.64 18.65
N TYR A 55 -2.76 2.14 19.78
CA TYR A 55 -1.44 2.78 19.84
C TYR A 55 -0.29 1.77 19.73
N ALA A 56 -0.44 0.53 20.18
CA ALA A 56 0.55 -0.52 19.98
C ALA A 56 0.70 -0.88 18.49
N ARG A 57 -0.41 -0.92 17.73
CA ARG A 57 -0.38 -1.28 16.31
C ARG A 57 0.32 -0.26 15.42
N MET A 58 0.33 1.01 15.81
CA MET A 58 0.94 2.09 15.01
C MET A 58 2.44 1.91 14.71
N VAL A 59 3.14 1.06 15.44
CA VAL A 59 4.60 0.86 15.30
C VAL A 59 5.01 -0.58 15.03
N ILE A 60 4.06 -1.50 14.97
CA ILE A 60 4.34 -2.92 14.78
C ILE A 60 4.00 -3.30 13.35
N LYS A 61 5.02 -3.72 12.57
CA LYS A 61 4.78 -4.32 11.26
C LYS A 61 3.95 -5.59 11.44
N PRO A 62 2.76 -5.69 10.82
CA PRO A 62 1.95 -6.90 10.89
C PRO A 62 2.67 -8.07 10.20
N GLY A 63 2.52 -9.28 10.75
CA GLY A 63 2.99 -10.50 10.07
C GLY A 63 2.11 -10.85 8.89
N TRP A 64 2.62 -11.60 7.92
CA TRP A 64 1.86 -12.03 6.75
C TRP A 64 0.65 -12.92 7.11
N ARG A 65 0.76 -13.78 8.13
CA ARG A 65 -0.32 -14.69 8.59
C ARG A 65 -1.00 -15.42 7.43
N LEU A 66 -0.17 -15.89 6.49
CA LEU A 66 -0.56 -16.67 5.32
C LEU A 66 0.04 -18.07 5.46
N ASP A 67 -0.40 -18.81 6.46
CA ASP A 67 0.18 -20.12 6.77
C ASP A 67 -0.30 -21.19 5.78
N PHE A 68 -1.52 -21.02 5.26
CA PHE A 68 -2.12 -21.96 4.32
C PHE A 68 -2.91 -21.26 3.22
N VAL A 69 -2.98 -21.91 2.06
CA VAL A 69 -3.82 -21.55 0.93
C VAL A 69 -4.60 -22.77 0.44
N SER A 70 -5.92 -22.62 0.26
CA SER A 70 -6.75 -23.64 -0.38
C SER A 70 -6.61 -23.52 -1.91
N THR A 71 -6.31 -24.63 -2.57
CA THR A 71 -6.15 -24.69 -4.03
C THR A 71 -7.33 -25.40 -4.69
N GLU A 72 -7.36 -25.48 -6.02
CA GLU A 72 -8.45 -26.07 -6.79
C GLU A 72 -8.71 -27.56 -6.48
N ASP A 73 -7.73 -28.27 -5.93
CA ASP A 73 -7.87 -29.64 -5.47
C ASP A 73 -8.64 -29.79 -4.14
N GLY A 74 -9.08 -28.66 -3.57
CA GLY A 74 -9.81 -28.58 -2.30
C GLY A 74 -8.95 -28.85 -1.07
N LYS A 75 -7.62 -28.90 -1.20
CA LYS A 75 -6.68 -29.10 -0.09
C LYS A 75 -6.05 -27.78 0.33
N ASP A 76 -5.74 -27.70 1.61
CA ASP A 76 -4.92 -26.62 2.16
C ASP A 76 -3.43 -26.99 2.03
N HIS A 77 -2.69 -26.08 1.38
CA HIS A 77 -1.25 -26.19 1.22
C HIS A 77 -0.55 -25.18 2.11
N LEU A 78 0.57 -25.58 2.69
CA LEU A 78 1.44 -24.67 3.46
C LEU A 78 1.93 -23.55 2.55
N VAL A 79 2.06 -22.36 3.10
CA VAL A 79 2.69 -21.20 2.45
C VAL A 79 3.95 -20.84 3.20
N GLU A 80 5.07 -20.83 2.52
CA GLU A 80 6.35 -20.39 3.03
C GLU A 80 6.68 -18.98 2.50
N VAL A 81 7.02 -18.07 3.40
CA VAL A 81 7.37 -16.69 3.04
C VAL A 81 8.87 -16.54 3.10
N GLY A 82 9.49 -16.21 1.98
CA GLY A 82 10.94 -16.05 1.86
C GLY A 82 11.36 -14.78 1.12
N THR A 83 12.52 -14.25 1.46
CA THR A 83 13.14 -13.13 0.77
C THR A 83 13.95 -13.64 -0.43
N VAL A 84 13.63 -13.16 -1.63
CA VAL A 84 14.34 -13.45 -2.87
C VAL A 84 15.53 -12.52 -3.07
N LEU A 85 15.29 -11.23 -2.86
CA LEU A 85 16.31 -10.19 -2.97
C LEU A 85 16.15 -9.20 -1.82
N ALA A 86 17.17 -9.07 -1.00
CA ALA A 86 17.21 -8.14 0.12
C ALA A 86 17.94 -6.85 -0.26
N LYS A 87 17.31 -5.70 0.00
CA LYS A 87 17.90 -4.38 -0.24
C LYS A 87 17.66 -3.45 0.96
N PRO A 88 18.45 -2.40 1.15
CA PRO A 88 18.35 -1.54 2.33
C PRO A 88 16.96 -0.95 2.57
N PHE A 89 16.22 -0.58 1.52
CA PHE A 89 14.93 0.12 1.65
C PHE A 89 13.72 -0.77 1.37
N GLY A 90 13.91 -2.01 0.94
CA GLY A 90 12.81 -2.93 0.71
C GLY A 90 13.27 -4.24 0.07
N ASP A 91 12.55 -5.29 0.37
CA ASP A 91 12.83 -6.65 -0.09
C ASP A 91 11.86 -7.07 -1.18
N LEU A 92 12.32 -8.01 -2.00
CA LEU A 92 11.45 -8.81 -2.86
C LEU A 92 11.10 -10.10 -2.12
N ILE A 93 9.83 -10.26 -1.76
CA ILE A 93 9.32 -11.41 -1.00
C ILE A 93 8.60 -12.37 -1.93
N HIS A 94 8.81 -13.67 -1.73
CA HIS A 94 8.12 -14.77 -2.41
C HIS A 94 7.22 -15.54 -1.44
N PHE A 95 6.03 -15.92 -1.90
CA PHE A 95 5.12 -16.82 -1.21
C PHE A 95 5.13 -18.19 -1.88
N ALA A 96 6.05 -19.06 -1.46
CA ALA A 96 6.16 -20.41 -1.98
C ALA A 96 5.04 -21.31 -1.44
N VAL A 97 4.56 -22.23 -2.28
CA VAL A 97 3.60 -23.26 -1.89
C VAL A 97 4.26 -24.64 -2.12
N PRO A 98 4.98 -25.17 -1.12
CA PRO A 98 5.71 -26.44 -1.27
C PRO A 98 4.81 -27.61 -1.67
N GLY A 99 5.34 -28.48 -2.50
CA GLY A 99 4.59 -29.67 -2.98
C GLY A 99 3.55 -29.40 -4.07
N ARG A 100 3.33 -28.13 -4.42
CA ARG A 100 2.54 -27.74 -5.60
C ARG A 100 3.48 -27.58 -6.80
N THR A 101 3.07 -28.02 -7.98
CA THR A 101 3.74 -27.63 -9.21
C THR A 101 3.73 -26.10 -9.34
N PRO A 102 4.87 -25.43 -9.57
CA PRO A 102 4.92 -23.99 -9.78
C PRO A 102 3.89 -23.58 -10.84
N ARG A 103 3.21 -22.46 -10.59
CA ARG A 103 2.24 -21.94 -11.56
C ARG A 103 2.98 -21.23 -12.69
N ASP A 104 2.49 -21.39 -13.90
CA ASP A 104 3.07 -20.77 -15.11
C ASP A 104 2.96 -19.22 -15.08
N ARG A 105 2.16 -18.68 -14.17
CA ARG A 105 1.90 -17.25 -14.03
C ARG A 105 2.65 -16.70 -12.84
N LYS A 106 3.72 -15.99 -13.11
CA LYS A 106 4.52 -15.29 -12.12
C LYS A 106 3.99 -13.85 -11.97
N VAL A 107 3.58 -13.47 -10.77
CA VAL A 107 3.00 -12.16 -10.48
C VAL A 107 3.87 -11.41 -9.48
N LEU A 108 4.30 -10.20 -9.82
CA LEU A 108 4.90 -9.23 -8.91
C LEU A 108 3.84 -8.20 -8.50
N LEU A 109 3.38 -8.27 -7.25
CA LEU A 109 2.61 -7.20 -6.63
C LEU A 109 3.55 -6.08 -6.19
N VAL A 110 3.31 -4.86 -6.66
CA VAL A 110 4.02 -3.67 -6.21
C VAL A 110 3.18 -2.99 -5.15
N ALA A 111 3.60 -3.14 -3.90
CA ALA A 111 2.90 -2.57 -2.76
C ALA A 111 3.13 -1.05 -2.67
N PRO A 112 2.12 -0.27 -2.27
CA PRO A 112 2.30 1.16 -2.06
C PRO A 112 3.29 1.43 -0.91
N MET A 113 4.10 2.47 -1.10
CA MET A 113 4.94 3.06 -0.06
C MET A 113 4.29 4.39 0.37
N SER A 114 3.07 4.29 0.85
CA SER A 114 2.24 5.42 1.27
C SER A 114 1.97 5.42 2.78
N GLY A 115 2.94 4.96 3.57
CA GLY A 115 2.91 4.87 5.02
C GLY A 115 2.44 3.54 5.58
N HIS A 116 1.69 2.74 4.84
CA HIS A 116 1.30 1.39 5.26
C HIS A 116 2.32 0.35 4.84
N TYR A 117 2.43 -0.73 5.61
CA TYR A 117 3.22 -1.90 5.23
C TYR A 117 2.58 -2.69 4.09
N ALA A 118 3.40 -3.44 3.35
CA ALA A 118 2.94 -4.28 2.25
C ALA A 118 1.88 -5.34 2.67
N THR A 119 1.81 -5.68 3.97
CA THR A 119 0.78 -6.55 4.55
C THR A 119 -0.65 -6.04 4.36
N LEU A 120 -0.86 -4.77 4.04
CA LEU A 120 -2.14 -4.23 3.60
C LEU A 120 -2.70 -5.02 2.40
N LEU A 121 -1.83 -5.53 1.53
CA LEU A 121 -2.19 -6.37 0.39
C LEU A 121 -2.27 -7.87 0.70
N ARG A 122 -2.22 -8.29 1.99
CA ARG A 122 -2.31 -9.71 2.39
C ARG A 122 -3.50 -10.43 1.78
N SER A 123 -4.67 -9.81 1.75
CA SER A 123 -5.87 -10.43 1.17
C SER A 123 -5.76 -10.58 -0.36
N THR A 124 -5.07 -9.67 -1.02
CA THR A 124 -4.78 -9.70 -2.46
C THR A 124 -3.81 -10.84 -2.76
N VAL A 125 -2.69 -10.93 -2.03
CA VAL A 125 -1.75 -12.06 -2.09
C VAL A 125 -2.47 -13.39 -1.93
N ARG A 126 -3.22 -13.55 -0.81
CA ARG A 126 -3.98 -14.78 -0.54
C ARG A 126 -4.89 -15.17 -1.69
N SER A 127 -5.53 -14.19 -2.31
CA SER A 127 -6.47 -14.45 -3.40
C SER A 127 -5.79 -14.86 -4.71
N LEU A 128 -4.54 -14.46 -4.95
CA LEU A 128 -3.77 -14.78 -6.15
C LEU A 128 -3.01 -16.11 -6.04
N LEU A 129 -2.64 -16.51 -4.82
CA LEU A 129 -1.85 -17.72 -4.58
C LEU A 129 -2.40 -19.02 -5.19
N PRO A 130 -3.74 -19.25 -5.26
CA PRO A 130 -4.27 -20.44 -5.91
C PRO A 130 -3.90 -20.56 -7.39
N ASP A 131 -3.75 -19.43 -8.10
CA ASP A 131 -3.58 -19.36 -9.56
C ASP A 131 -2.19 -18.92 -10.02
N CYS A 132 -1.42 -18.29 -9.12
CA CYS A 132 -0.17 -17.61 -9.48
C CYS A 132 0.97 -17.99 -8.55
N GLU A 133 2.19 -17.84 -9.05
CA GLU A 133 3.41 -17.73 -8.25
C GLU A 133 3.54 -16.26 -7.84
N VAL A 134 3.41 -15.95 -6.54
CA VAL A 134 3.22 -14.57 -6.07
C VAL A 134 4.45 -14.03 -5.39
N TYR A 135 4.91 -12.88 -5.87
CA TYR A 135 5.97 -12.06 -5.30
C TYR A 135 5.40 -10.70 -4.90
N ILE A 136 6.03 -10.01 -3.94
CA ILE A 136 5.63 -8.68 -3.51
C ILE A 136 6.83 -7.85 -3.10
N THR A 137 6.76 -6.53 -3.35
CA THR A 137 7.70 -5.57 -2.77
C THR A 137 7.34 -5.32 -1.31
N ASP A 138 8.28 -5.49 -0.40
CA ASP A 138 8.09 -5.29 1.03
C ASP A 138 9.01 -4.17 1.54
N TRP A 139 8.49 -2.95 1.60
CA TRP A 139 9.25 -1.76 1.95
C TRP A 139 9.58 -1.68 3.43
N HIS A 140 10.76 -1.19 3.74
CA HIS A 140 11.26 -1.07 5.10
C HIS A 140 10.90 0.28 5.71
N ASN A 141 10.70 0.28 7.04
CA ASN A 141 10.49 1.51 7.79
C ASN A 141 11.76 2.36 7.80
N ALA A 142 11.70 3.57 7.26
CA ALA A 142 12.88 4.43 7.10
C ALA A 142 13.58 4.77 8.41
N ARG A 143 12.85 4.80 9.55
CA ARG A 143 13.45 5.03 10.87
C ARG A 143 14.42 3.94 11.30
N ASP A 144 14.28 2.73 10.75
CA ASP A 144 15.11 1.58 11.11
C ASP A 144 16.29 1.38 10.15
N ILE A 145 16.44 2.26 9.12
CA ILE A 145 17.49 2.20 8.11
C ILE A 145 18.60 3.20 8.45
N PRO A 146 19.85 2.76 8.73
CA PRO A 146 20.96 3.66 9.02
C PRO A 146 21.17 4.71 7.92
N VAL A 147 21.61 5.93 8.31
CA VAL A 147 21.91 7.02 7.35
C VAL A 147 22.98 6.61 6.35
N SER A 148 23.92 5.73 6.75
CA SER A 148 24.97 5.18 5.89
C SER A 148 24.47 4.38 4.71
N ALA A 149 23.21 3.89 4.71
CA ALA A 149 22.58 3.23 3.57
C ALA A 149 22.25 4.19 2.41
N GLY A 150 22.48 5.50 2.59
CA GLY A 150 22.24 6.52 1.59
C GLY A 150 20.81 7.06 1.61
N LYS A 151 20.46 7.76 0.53
CA LYS A 151 19.11 8.29 0.28
C LYS A 151 18.22 7.25 -0.38
N PHE A 152 16.92 7.53 -0.39
CA PHE A 152 15.94 6.79 -1.20
C PHE A 152 14.83 7.74 -1.63
N ASP A 153 14.71 7.97 -2.93
CA ASP A 153 13.70 8.83 -3.54
C ASP A 153 12.85 8.07 -4.59
N VAL A 154 12.01 8.76 -5.34
CA VAL A 154 11.14 8.15 -6.35
C VAL A 154 11.94 7.54 -7.52
N GLU A 155 13.13 8.06 -7.80
CA GLU A 155 14.02 7.50 -8.81
C GLU A 155 14.67 6.20 -8.30
N ASP A 156 15.14 6.19 -7.05
CA ASP A 156 15.65 4.97 -6.41
C ASP A 156 14.59 3.87 -6.33
N TYR A 157 13.33 4.24 -6.02
CA TYR A 157 12.21 3.30 -6.07
C TYR A 157 12.03 2.69 -7.47
N THR A 158 12.10 3.53 -8.51
CA THR A 158 12.01 3.07 -9.90
C THR A 158 13.11 2.06 -10.24
N LEU A 159 14.34 2.33 -9.80
CA LEU A 159 15.49 1.44 -10.00
C LEU A 159 15.33 0.11 -9.24
N TYR A 160 14.84 0.14 -7.99
CA TYR A 160 14.54 -1.07 -7.24
C TYR A 160 13.50 -1.92 -7.97
N LEU A 161 12.43 -1.29 -8.46
CA LEU A 161 11.39 -2.01 -9.19
C LEU A 161 11.91 -2.60 -10.51
N ALA A 162 12.71 -1.86 -11.27
CA ALA A 162 13.34 -2.36 -12.48
C ALA A 162 14.28 -3.55 -12.20
N GLU A 163 15.01 -3.52 -11.08
CA GLU A 163 15.86 -4.63 -10.63
C GLU A 163 15.04 -5.85 -10.23
N PHE A 164 13.96 -5.67 -9.47
CA PHE A 164 13.06 -6.77 -9.10
C PHE A 164 12.41 -7.42 -10.33
N ILE A 165 12.02 -6.65 -11.32
CA ILE A 165 11.48 -7.19 -12.58
C ILE A 165 12.55 -7.99 -13.31
N ARG A 166 13.80 -7.49 -13.40
CA ARG A 166 14.91 -8.23 -14.01
C ARG A 166 15.21 -9.54 -13.29
N GLU A 167 15.24 -9.52 -11.95
CA GLU A 167 15.50 -10.71 -11.12
C GLU A 167 14.44 -11.79 -11.35
N LEU A 168 13.18 -11.39 -11.48
CA LEU A 168 12.08 -12.33 -11.71
C LEU A 168 12.00 -12.81 -13.17
N GLY A 169 12.50 -12.04 -14.12
CA GLY A 169 12.48 -12.36 -15.57
C GLY A 169 11.27 -11.82 -16.33
N ALA A 170 11.39 -11.85 -17.66
CA ALA A 170 10.44 -11.23 -18.58
C ALA A 170 9.06 -11.93 -18.64
N ASP A 171 8.91 -13.12 -18.05
CA ASP A 171 7.62 -13.82 -17.88
C ASP A 171 6.80 -13.31 -16.69
N THR A 172 7.29 -12.29 -16.00
CA THR A 172 6.65 -11.72 -14.82
C THR A 172 5.54 -10.73 -15.20
N HIS A 173 4.35 -10.93 -14.63
CA HIS A 173 3.23 -9.99 -14.71
C HIS A 173 3.28 -9.03 -13.52
N VAL A 174 3.36 -7.73 -13.77
CA VAL A 174 3.42 -6.70 -12.73
C VAL A 174 2.02 -6.17 -12.42
N ILE A 175 1.65 -6.14 -11.14
CA ILE A 175 0.41 -5.53 -10.64
C ILE A 175 0.79 -4.42 -9.66
N ALA A 176 0.67 -3.18 -10.07
CA ALA A 176 0.95 -2.01 -9.23
C ALA A 176 -0.34 -1.46 -8.62
N VAL A 177 -0.39 -1.37 -7.30
CA VAL A 177 -1.59 -0.95 -6.56
C VAL A 177 -1.39 0.43 -5.98
N CYS A 178 -2.21 1.40 -6.38
CA CYS A 178 -2.24 2.76 -5.85
C CYS A 178 -0.95 3.55 -6.21
N GLN A 179 -0.31 4.17 -5.25
CA GLN A 179 0.85 5.05 -5.37
C GLN A 179 1.98 4.55 -6.31
N PRO A 180 2.36 3.27 -6.37
CA PRO A 180 3.39 2.82 -7.31
C PRO A 180 2.94 2.74 -8.78
N GLY A 181 1.69 3.00 -9.11
CA GLY A 181 1.20 2.98 -10.50
C GLY A 181 2.07 3.78 -11.47
N PRO A 182 2.28 5.10 -11.23
CA PRO A 182 3.18 5.92 -12.05
C PRO A 182 4.60 5.37 -12.11
N ILE A 183 5.13 4.90 -10.98
CA ILE A 183 6.51 4.39 -10.90
C ILE A 183 6.66 3.08 -11.67
N ALA A 184 5.66 2.18 -11.64
CA ALA A 184 5.68 0.94 -12.41
C ALA A 184 5.63 1.19 -13.92
N LEU A 185 4.87 2.19 -14.35
CA LEU A 185 4.84 2.63 -15.74
C LEU A 185 6.21 3.19 -16.18
N VAL A 186 6.82 4.05 -15.36
CA VAL A 186 8.16 4.60 -15.58
C VAL A 186 9.23 3.50 -15.57
N ALA A 187 9.19 2.55 -14.62
CA ALA A 187 10.13 1.44 -14.56
C ALA A 187 10.05 0.56 -15.82
N THR A 188 8.83 0.32 -16.34
CA THR A 188 8.63 -0.42 -17.58
C THR A 188 9.19 0.35 -18.78
N ALA A 189 9.01 1.68 -18.86
CA ALA A 189 9.58 2.53 -19.90
C ALA A 189 11.10 2.62 -19.79
N TYR A 190 11.65 2.68 -18.58
CA TYR A 190 13.10 2.65 -18.34
C TYR A 190 13.71 1.32 -18.80
N LEU A 191 13.05 0.20 -18.51
CA LEU A 191 13.47 -1.12 -19.04
C LEU A 191 13.38 -1.16 -20.57
N ALA A 192 12.33 -0.58 -21.18
CA ALA A 192 12.23 -0.49 -22.63
C ALA A 192 13.41 0.27 -23.27
N ALA A 193 13.95 1.27 -22.57
CA ALA A 193 15.09 2.07 -23.04
C ALA A 193 16.46 1.42 -22.76
N THR A 194 16.60 0.64 -21.67
CA THR A 194 17.89 0.15 -21.18
C THR A 194 18.09 -1.35 -21.37
N THR A 195 17.05 -2.15 -21.25
CA THR A 195 17.07 -3.60 -21.26
C THR A 195 15.72 -4.13 -21.80
N PRO A 196 15.42 -3.92 -23.08
CA PRO A 196 14.09 -4.22 -23.66
C PRO A 196 13.61 -5.65 -23.44
N GLU A 197 14.55 -6.61 -23.37
CA GLU A 197 14.29 -8.04 -23.12
C GLU A 197 13.85 -8.33 -21.69
N ALA A 198 14.06 -7.39 -20.77
CA ALA A 198 13.68 -7.54 -19.35
C ALA A 198 12.33 -6.85 -19.03
N GLN A 199 11.61 -6.34 -20.02
CA GLN A 199 10.28 -5.79 -19.79
C GLN A 199 9.33 -6.87 -19.24
N PRO A 200 8.36 -6.50 -18.39
CA PRO A 200 7.41 -7.47 -17.84
C PRO A 200 6.47 -8.03 -18.92
N ALA A 201 5.94 -9.23 -18.70
CA ALA A 201 4.96 -9.88 -19.59
C ALA A 201 3.66 -9.09 -19.71
N SER A 202 3.24 -8.39 -18.67
CA SER A 202 2.12 -7.43 -18.69
C SER A 202 2.19 -6.48 -17.50
N LEU A 203 1.47 -5.37 -17.60
CA LEU A 203 1.35 -4.37 -16.53
C LEU A 203 -0.12 -4.13 -16.20
N THR A 204 -0.48 -4.32 -14.93
CA THR A 204 -1.79 -3.97 -14.36
C THR A 204 -1.61 -2.77 -13.43
N LEU A 205 -2.31 -1.69 -13.70
CA LEU A 205 -2.31 -0.46 -12.90
C LEU A 205 -3.66 -0.33 -12.19
N ILE A 206 -3.66 -0.31 -10.85
CA ILE A 206 -4.88 -0.27 -10.04
C ILE A 206 -4.91 1.01 -9.22
N GLY A 207 -5.78 1.97 -9.57
CA GLY A 207 -6.00 3.19 -8.80
C GLY A 207 -4.76 4.04 -8.57
N GLY A 208 -3.86 4.12 -9.56
CA GLY A 208 -2.61 4.90 -9.46
C GLY A 208 -2.78 6.31 -10.01
N PRO A 209 -2.18 7.34 -9.37
CA PRO A 209 -2.27 8.74 -9.83
C PRO A 209 -1.29 8.99 -10.99
N ILE A 210 -1.58 8.48 -12.18
CA ILE A 210 -0.75 8.69 -13.37
C ILE A 210 -0.81 10.15 -13.82
N ASP A 211 -2.03 10.69 -13.93
CA ASP A 211 -2.29 12.11 -14.09
C ASP A 211 -3.18 12.64 -12.98
N PRO A 212 -2.60 13.23 -11.94
CA PRO A 212 -3.36 13.76 -10.81
C PRO A 212 -4.38 14.85 -11.18
N ASP A 213 -4.18 15.56 -12.29
CA ASP A 213 -5.08 16.64 -12.72
C ASP A 213 -6.20 16.18 -13.66
N ALA A 214 -6.19 14.92 -14.12
CA ALA A 214 -7.24 14.40 -14.99
C ALA A 214 -8.62 14.43 -14.32
N ASN A 215 -8.65 14.21 -13.00
CA ASN A 215 -9.84 14.36 -12.15
C ASN A 215 -9.38 14.61 -10.71
N PRO A 216 -9.18 15.88 -10.30
CA PRO A 216 -8.60 16.21 -9.00
C PRO A 216 -9.42 15.67 -7.83
N SER A 217 -8.73 15.13 -6.83
CA SER A 217 -9.25 14.73 -5.52
C SER A 217 -8.68 15.64 -4.43
N ASP A 218 -9.19 15.55 -3.21
CA ASP A 218 -8.64 16.32 -2.08
C ASP A 218 -7.14 16.07 -1.87
N VAL A 219 -6.68 14.83 -2.13
CA VAL A 219 -5.27 14.43 -2.03
C VAL A 219 -4.43 15.12 -3.11
N THR A 220 -4.89 15.14 -4.36
CA THR A 220 -4.16 15.76 -5.47
C THR A 220 -4.19 17.28 -5.37
N ASP A 221 -5.32 17.85 -4.96
CA ASP A 221 -5.46 19.30 -4.70
C ASP A 221 -4.52 19.79 -3.61
N PHE A 222 -4.38 19.01 -2.52
CA PHE A 222 -3.40 19.33 -1.47
C PHE A 222 -1.98 19.34 -2.06
N GLY A 223 -1.60 18.29 -2.82
CA GLY A 223 -0.31 18.19 -3.49
C GLY A 223 -0.02 19.40 -4.39
N ASN A 224 -1.03 19.91 -5.11
CA ASN A 224 -0.88 21.05 -6.01
C ASN A 224 -0.73 22.40 -5.26
N ARG A 225 -1.45 22.59 -4.16
CA ARG A 225 -1.49 23.87 -3.44
C ARG A 225 -0.32 24.09 -2.50
N VAL A 226 0.19 23.03 -1.86
CA VAL A 226 1.24 23.15 -0.84
C VAL A 226 2.57 23.62 -1.46
N GLN A 227 3.27 24.53 -0.79
CA GLN A 227 4.62 24.92 -1.16
C GLN A 227 5.64 23.89 -0.65
N MET A 228 6.62 23.52 -1.48
CA MET A 228 7.60 22.49 -1.12
C MET A 228 8.39 22.83 0.15
N GLY A 229 8.82 24.09 0.33
CA GLY A 229 9.50 24.54 1.55
C GLY A 229 8.64 24.40 2.80
N GLN A 230 7.36 24.79 2.73
CA GLN A 230 6.42 24.61 3.83
C GLN A 230 6.19 23.14 4.15
N LEU A 231 6.10 22.30 3.12
CA LEU A 231 5.93 20.86 3.28
C LEU A 231 7.13 20.23 4.01
N GLU A 232 8.35 20.62 3.61
CA GLU A 232 9.57 20.16 4.28
C GLU A 232 9.61 20.62 5.76
N GLU A 233 9.31 21.89 6.04
CA GLU A 233 9.34 22.42 7.40
C GLU A 233 8.28 21.80 8.32
N THR A 234 7.08 21.49 7.81
CA THR A 234 5.96 21.03 8.65
C THR A 234 5.85 19.52 8.75
N MET A 235 6.22 18.79 7.69
CA MET A 235 5.98 17.35 7.62
C MET A 235 7.24 16.51 7.84
N ILE A 236 8.43 17.06 7.58
CA ILE A 236 9.67 16.29 7.72
C ILE A 236 10.21 16.41 9.13
N GLN A 237 10.54 15.26 9.71
CA GLN A 237 11.09 15.14 11.04
C GLN A 237 12.43 14.38 10.99
N GLN A 238 13.24 14.55 12.01
CA GLN A 238 14.50 13.81 12.14
C GLN A 238 14.34 12.69 13.15
N VAL A 239 14.67 11.47 12.73
CA VAL A 239 14.60 10.26 13.56
C VAL A 239 15.49 10.39 14.79
N GLY A 240 14.93 10.08 15.95
CA GLY A 240 15.61 10.15 17.24
C GLY A 240 16.53 8.98 17.52
N PHE A 241 17.22 9.03 18.68
CA PHE A 241 18.29 8.10 19.06
C PHE A 241 17.83 6.67 19.39
N GLN A 242 16.53 6.42 19.43
CA GLN A 242 15.98 5.11 19.78
C GLN A 242 15.93 4.14 18.58
N HIS A 243 16.23 4.61 17.36
CA HIS A 243 16.12 3.86 16.12
C HIS A 243 17.45 3.80 15.38
N ALA A 244 17.65 2.74 14.58
CA ALA A 244 18.87 2.57 13.79
C ALA A 244 19.08 3.70 12.77
N GLY A 245 18.01 4.31 12.27
CA GLY A 245 18.04 5.45 11.34
C GLY A 245 18.22 6.80 12.01
N VAL A 246 18.79 6.87 13.21
CA VAL A 246 19.05 8.14 13.93
C VAL A 246 19.66 9.19 13.01
N GLY A 247 19.06 10.38 13.01
CA GLY A 247 19.50 11.49 12.17
C GLY A 247 18.92 11.50 10.74
N ARG A 248 18.26 10.41 10.28
CA ARG A 248 17.58 10.37 8.98
C ARG A 248 16.40 11.31 8.99
N LYS A 249 16.26 12.10 7.95
CA LYS A 249 15.04 12.88 7.69
C LYS A 249 13.95 11.95 7.14
N VAL A 250 12.77 12.01 7.75
CA VAL A 250 11.62 11.16 7.39
C VAL A 250 10.32 11.97 7.37
N TYR A 251 9.36 11.50 6.57
CA TYR A 251 7.96 11.82 6.79
C TYR A 251 7.38 10.74 7.72
N PRO A 252 7.04 11.08 8.98
CA PRO A 252 6.59 10.09 9.95
C PRO A 252 5.25 9.46 9.56
N GLY A 253 5.18 8.13 9.64
CA GLY A 253 3.96 7.38 9.38
C GLY A 253 2.79 7.81 10.27
N LEU A 254 3.08 8.24 11.50
CA LEU A 254 2.05 8.76 12.41
C LEU A 254 1.38 10.04 11.87
N LEU A 255 2.13 10.99 11.30
CA LEU A 255 1.56 12.19 10.67
C LEU A 255 0.68 11.83 9.47
N GLN A 256 1.14 10.88 8.67
CA GLN A 256 0.38 10.39 7.53
C GLN A 256 -0.91 9.69 7.96
N LEU A 257 -0.86 8.84 8.99
CA LEU A 257 -2.05 8.19 9.55
C LEU A 257 -3.05 9.23 10.05
N MET A 258 -2.59 10.28 10.74
CA MET A 258 -3.45 11.37 11.19
C MET A 258 -4.17 12.07 10.02
N SER A 259 -3.48 12.28 8.91
CA SER A 259 -4.06 12.86 7.70
C SER A 259 -5.14 11.96 7.09
N PHE A 260 -4.88 10.66 6.95
CA PHE A 260 -5.88 9.69 6.46
C PHE A 260 -7.09 9.57 7.38
N MET A 261 -6.89 9.54 8.70
CA MET A 261 -8.00 9.48 9.65
C MET A 261 -8.83 10.78 9.64
N ALA A 262 -8.20 11.93 9.39
CA ALA A 262 -8.90 13.21 9.33
C ALA A 262 -9.87 13.30 8.14
N MET A 263 -9.52 12.73 6.98
CA MET A 263 -10.38 12.72 5.78
C MET A 263 -11.72 12.01 6.04
N ASN A 264 -11.75 10.98 6.89
CA ASN A 264 -12.94 10.20 7.22
C ASN A 264 -13.20 10.13 8.73
N SER A 265 -12.97 11.23 9.46
CA SER A 265 -12.95 11.28 10.93
C SER A 265 -14.23 10.77 11.59
N GLY A 266 -15.40 11.08 11.03
CA GLY A 266 -16.70 10.60 11.54
C GLY A 266 -16.83 9.07 11.48
N THR A 267 -16.40 8.46 10.39
CA THR A 267 -16.43 7.00 10.21
C THR A 267 -15.49 6.31 11.20
N HIS A 268 -14.27 6.82 11.35
CA HIS A 268 -13.29 6.26 12.28
C HIS A 268 -13.73 6.43 13.73
N SER A 269 -14.19 7.61 14.13
CA SER A 269 -14.69 7.86 15.49
C SER A 269 -15.83 6.93 15.86
N LYS A 270 -16.80 6.75 14.94
CA LYS A 270 -17.90 5.82 15.14
C LYS A 270 -17.40 4.39 15.29
N ALA A 271 -16.49 3.94 14.44
CA ALA A 271 -15.95 2.58 14.48
C ALA A 271 -15.23 2.27 15.80
N PHE A 272 -14.44 3.19 16.34
CA PHE A 272 -13.78 3.03 17.65
C PHE A 272 -14.78 3.07 18.79
N THR A 273 -15.77 3.96 18.76
CA THR A 273 -16.83 4.01 19.76
C THR A 273 -17.63 2.70 19.79
N ASP A 274 -18.07 2.21 18.62
CA ASP A 274 -18.80 0.94 18.51
C ASP A 274 -17.96 -0.24 19.04
N GLN A 275 -16.63 -0.23 18.79
CA GLN A 275 -15.74 -1.29 19.29
C GLN A 275 -15.60 -1.23 20.82
N ILE A 276 -15.49 -0.05 21.43
CA ILE A 276 -15.47 0.10 22.88
C ILE A 276 -16.77 -0.44 23.49
N ILE A 277 -17.92 -0.11 22.90
CA ILE A 277 -19.25 -0.61 23.34
C ILE A 277 -19.28 -2.13 23.29
N ARG A 278 -18.92 -2.74 22.17
CA ARG A 278 -18.91 -4.20 21.99
C ARG A 278 -17.91 -4.89 22.92
N THR A 279 -16.76 -4.28 23.18
CA THR A 279 -15.77 -4.81 24.13
C THR A 279 -16.33 -4.78 25.55
N ALA A 280 -16.98 -3.68 25.96
CA ALA A 280 -17.62 -3.56 27.27
C ALA A 280 -18.77 -4.58 27.48
N GLN A 281 -19.46 -4.95 26.41
CA GLN A 281 -20.54 -5.95 26.40
C GLN A 281 -20.01 -7.39 26.30
N GLY A 282 -18.71 -7.61 26.13
CA GLY A 282 -18.10 -8.93 25.94
C GLY A 282 -18.36 -9.54 24.55
N GLU A 283 -18.78 -8.74 23.57
CA GLU A 283 -19.10 -9.19 22.21
C GLU A 283 -17.91 -9.09 21.26
N ALA A 284 -16.90 -8.27 21.59
CA ALA A 284 -15.71 -8.11 20.76
C ALA A 284 -14.82 -9.37 20.83
N ARG A 285 -14.23 -9.72 19.70
CA ARG A 285 -13.27 -10.83 19.57
C ARG A 285 -11.92 -10.30 19.07
N ASP A 286 -10.84 -10.98 19.42
CA ASP A 286 -9.49 -10.58 19.03
C ASP A 286 -9.32 -10.45 17.49
N ASN A 287 -9.99 -11.32 16.73
CA ASN A 287 -9.94 -11.36 15.27
C ASN A 287 -11.21 -10.86 14.57
N ASP A 288 -12.05 -10.05 15.22
CA ASP A 288 -13.26 -9.51 14.61
C ASP A 288 -12.95 -8.54 13.43
N LYS A 289 -14.00 -8.11 12.72
CA LYS A 289 -13.86 -7.26 11.53
C LYS A 289 -13.13 -5.95 11.83
N HIS A 290 -13.46 -5.31 12.98
CA HIS A 290 -12.83 -4.07 13.41
C HIS A 290 -11.32 -4.27 13.64
N ASN A 291 -10.98 -5.25 14.47
CA ASN A 291 -9.60 -5.53 14.83
C ASN A 291 -8.75 -5.95 13.62
N ARG A 292 -9.27 -6.82 12.73
CA ARG A 292 -8.58 -7.18 11.48
C ARG A 292 -8.30 -5.98 10.57
N PHE A 293 -9.23 -5.03 10.49
CA PHE A 293 -9.05 -3.84 9.68
C PHE A 293 -8.05 -2.87 10.32
N TYR A 294 -8.27 -2.50 11.58
CA TYR A 294 -7.43 -1.50 12.23
C TYR A 294 -6.04 -2.00 12.62
N ASP A 295 -5.82 -3.31 12.80
CA ASP A 295 -4.49 -3.87 12.96
C ASP A 295 -3.58 -3.63 11.73
N GLU A 296 -4.16 -3.51 10.53
CA GLU A 296 -3.44 -3.16 9.31
C GLU A 296 -3.43 -1.64 9.06
N TYR A 297 -4.59 -1.01 9.21
CA TYR A 297 -4.76 0.40 8.90
C TYR A 297 -3.96 1.33 9.82
N LEU A 298 -3.81 0.97 11.09
CA LEU A 298 -3.01 1.73 12.05
C LEU A 298 -1.51 1.42 11.95
N ALA A 299 -1.12 0.30 11.37
CA ALA A 299 0.26 -0.10 11.22
C ALA A 299 0.94 0.74 10.13
N VAL A 300 1.71 1.73 10.55
CA VAL A 300 2.35 2.69 9.66
C VAL A 300 3.87 2.66 9.79
N MET A 301 4.54 3.02 8.71
CA MET A 301 5.98 3.17 8.63
C MET A 301 6.35 4.58 8.18
N ASP A 302 7.51 5.04 8.62
CA ASP A 302 8.08 6.29 8.14
C ASP A 302 8.62 6.11 6.72
N MET A 303 8.45 7.13 5.89
CA MET A 303 9.09 7.23 4.58
C MET A 303 10.32 8.14 4.67
N THR A 304 11.31 7.92 3.81
CA THR A 304 12.40 8.89 3.69
C THR A 304 11.84 10.24 3.21
N ALA A 305 12.42 11.33 3.70
CA ALA A 305 12.02 12.67 3.29
C ALA A 305 12.17 12.84 1.77
N GLU A 306 13.24 12.29 1.22
CA GLU A 306 13.55 12.35 -0.21
C GLU A 306 12.46 11.67 -1.03
N PHE A 307 11.97 10.50 -0.62
CA PHE A 307 10.88 9.81 -1.32
C PHE A 307 9.58 10.59 -1.27
N TYR A 308 9.18 11.06 -0.09
CA TYR A 308 7.94 11.82 0.08
C TYR A 308 7.99 13.13 -0.73
N LEU A 309 9.03 13.92 -0.57
CA LEU A 309 9.18 15.22 -1.24
C LEU A 309 9.30 15.05 -2.76
N SER A 310 10.08 14.06 -3.23
CA SER A 310 10.21 13.80 -4.67
C SER A 310 8.91 13.30 -5.29
N THR A 311 8.12 12.49 -4.56
CA THR A 311 6.79 12.05 -5.01
C THR A 311 5.87 13.26 -5.18
N VAL A 312 5.75 14.14 -4.17
CA VAL A 312 4.92 15.34 -4.28
C VAL A 312 5.42 16.25 -5.41
N HIS A 313 6.72 16.46 -5.49
CA HIS A 313 7.30 17.35 -6.50
C HIS A 313 7.13 16.80 -7.92
N ARG A 314 7.61 15.59 -8.19
CA ARG A 314 7.73 15.04 -9.55
C ARG A 314 6.41 14.47 -10.07
N ILE A 315 5.63 13.76 -9.20
CA ILE A 315 4.40 13.10 -9.64
C ILE A 315 3.22 14.08 -9.62
N PHE A 316 3.04 14.83 -8.50
CA PHE A 316 1.87 15.69 -8.36
C PHE A 316 2.10 17.09 -8.95
N LYS A 317 3.16 17.81 -8.55
CA LYS A 317 3.36 19.22 -8.99
C LYS A 317 3.88 19.34 -10.41
N GLN A 318 4.95 18.63 -10.74
CA GLN A 318 5.55 18.70 -12.08
C GLN A 318 4.83 17.77 -13.06
N ARG A 319 4.09 16.79 -12.57
CA ARG A 319 3.36 15.81 -13.39
C ARG A 319 4.26 15.16 -14.44
N GLU A 320 5.51 14.84 -14.04
CA GLU A 320 6.53 14.36 -14.98
C GLU A 320 6.08 13.09 -15.71
N VAL A 321 5.34 12.20 -15.03
CA VAL A 321 4.80 10.99 -15.66
C VAL A 321 3.70 11.33 -16.66
N ALA A 322 2.70 12.12 -16.25
CA ALA A 322 1.60 12.54 -17.12
C ALA A 322 2.09 13.31 -18.36
N ARG A 323 3.20 14.02 -18.23
CA ARG A 323 3.83 14.78 -19.33
C ARG A 323 4.84 13.96 -20.12
N ASN A 324 5.02 12.68 -19.81
CA ASN A 324 6.05 11.81 -20.39
C ASN A 324 7.45 12.44 -20.33
N ALA A 325 7.80 13.06 -19.21
CA ALA A 325 9.04 13.81 -19.01
C ALA A 325 9.85 13.30 -17.81
N PHE A 326 9.70 12.03 -17.44
CA PHE A 326 10.40 11.44 -16.31
C PHE A 326 11.76 10.90 -16.74
N TYR A 327 12.81 11.26 -15.98
CA TYR A 327 14.17 10.77 -16.19
C TYR A 327 14.63 9.91 -15.01
N VAL A 328 15.33 8.83 -15.33
CA VAL A 328 15.95 7.90 -14.37
C VAL A 328 17.44 7.83 -14.73
N GLN A 329 18.32 8.26 -13.82
CA GLN A 329 19.78 8.34 -14.05
C GLN A 329 20.14 9.06 -15.36
N GLY A 330 19.41 10.12 -15.67
CA GLY A 330 19.60 10.88 -16.91
C GLY A 330 19.05 10.23 -18.18
N ILE A 331 18.45 9.03 -18.09
CA ILE A 331 17.80 8.35 -19.20
C ILE A 331 16.31 8.71 -19.20
N HIS A 332 15.80 9.19 -20.32
CA HIS A 332 14.37 9.46 -20.50
C HIS A 332 13.58 8.15 -20.49
N ALA A 333 12.72 7.97 -19.48
CA ALA A 333 11.80 6.85 -19.40
C ALA A 333 10.57 7.14 -20.29
N ASP A 334 10.76 7.08 -21.59
CA ASP A 334 9.74 7.41 -22.59
C ASP A 334 8.64 6.33 -22.65
N ILE A 335 7.49 6.64 -22.08
CA ILE A 335 6.34 5.73 -21.99
C ILE A 335 5.83 5.33 -23.38
N SER A 336 6.00 6.20 -24.39
CA SER A 336 5.62 5.90 -25.78
C SER A 336 6.42 4.75 -26.39
N LYS A 337 7.56 4.41 -25.82
CA LYS A 337 8.43 3.29 -26.25
C LYS A 337 8.02 1.93 -25.70
N ILE A 338 7.02 1.88 -24.81
CA ILE A 338 6.38 0.62 -24.44
C ILE A 338 5.48 0.20 -25.60
N THR A 339 5.95 -0.75 -26.42
CA THR A 339 5.29 -1.12 -27.69
C THR A 339 4.70 -2.55 -27.68
N SER A 340 5.10 -3.38 -26.71
CA SER A 340 4.77 -4.81 -26.68
C SER A 340 4.21 -5.32 -25.36
N VAL A 341 4.32 -4.56 -24.26
CA VAL A 341 3.82 -4.94 -22.94
C VAL A 341 2.32 -4.64 -22.86
N PRO A 342 1.43 -5.66 -22.74
CA PRO A 342 0.01 -5.42 -22.54
C PRO A 342 -0.26 -4.66 -21.24
N VAL A 343 -1.15 -3.67 -21.27
CA VAL A 343 -1.49 -2.85 -20.11
C VAL A 343 -3.00 -2.86 -19.85
N ILE A 344 -3.37 -3.15 -18.60
CA ILE A 344 -4.74 -2.96 -18.10
C ILE A 344 -4.76 -1.94 -16.97
N VAL A 345 -5.74 -1.04 -17.02
CA VAL A 345 -6.03 -0.06 -15.97
C VAL A 345 -7.30 -0.44 -15.25
N VAL A 346 -7.30 -0.38 -13.93
CA VAL A 346 -8.46 -0.62 -13.07
C VAL A 346 -8.67 0.58 -12.17
N GLU A 347 -9.89 1.12 -12.17
CA GLU A 347 -10.31 2.24 -11.32
C GLU A 347 -11.60 1.89 -10.57
N GLY A 348 -11.87 2.57 -9.46
CA GLY A 348 -13.13 2.48 -8.72
C GLY A 348 -14.00 3.69 -9.00
N GLU A 349 -15.29 3.49 -9.24
CA GLU A 349 -16.23 4.59 -9.54
C GLU A 349 -16.30 5.62 -8.39
N ASN A 350 -16.18 5.18 -7.14
CA ASN A 350 -16.23 6.01 -5.93
C ASN A 350 -14.86 6.13 -5.25
N ASP A 351 -13.77 6.06 -6.04
CA ASP A 351 -12.42 6.26 -5.52
C ASP A 351 -12.19 7.76 -5.22
N ASP A 352 -12.06 8.09 -3.94
CA ASP A 352 -11.86 9.44 -3.42
C ASP A 352 -10.39 9.81 -3.22
N ILE A 353 -9.48 8.85 -3.42
CA ILE A 353 -8.02 9.03 -3.31
C ILE A 353 -7.40 9.25 -4.69
N SER A 354 -7.60 8.29 -5.61
CA SER A 354 -7.22 8.37 -7.01
C SER A 354 -8.47 8.33 -7.86
N ALA A 355 -9.10 9.48 -8.05
CA ALA A 355 -10.38 9.58 -8.72
C ALA A 355 -10.34 9.01 -10.15
N PRO A 356 -11.48 8.48 -10.65
CA PRO A 356 -11.56 7.91 -11.99
C PRO A 356 -11.05 8.87 -13.06
N GLY A 357 -10.20 8.35 -13.96
CA GLY A 357 -9.50 9.14 -14.99
C GLY A 357 -8.03 9.33 -14.68
N GLN A 358 -7.64 9.43 -13.41
CA GLN A 358 -6.23 9.62 -13.04
C GLN A 358 -5.35 8.43 -13.47
N CYS A 359 -5.80 7.21 -13.23
CA CYS A 359 -5.06 6.02 -13.64
C CYS A 359 -5.25 5.72 -15.14
N LEU A 360 -6.44 5.97 -15.67
CA LEU A 360 -6.79 5.76 -17.08
C LEU A 360 -5.89 6.56 -18.03
N ALA A 361 -5.39 7.72 -17.61
CA ALA A 361 -4.44 8.54 -18.36
C ALA A 361 -3.19 7.77 -18.84
N ALA A 362 -2.82 6.67 -18.17
CA ALA A 362 -1.73 5.80 -18.62
C ALA A 362 -1.92 5.31 -20.06
N LEU A 363 -3.15 5.00 -20.45
CA LEU A 363 -3.45 4.45 -21.78
C LEU A 363 -3.27 5.49 -22.89
N GLU A 364 -3.40 6.77 -22.58
CA GLU A 364 -3.17 7.87 -23.51
C GLU A 364 -1.67 8.09 -23.75
N LEU A 365 -0.85 7.92 -22.70
CA LEU A 365 0.62 8.04 -22.79
C LEU A 365 1.26 6.90 -23.60
N LEU A 366 0.66 5.74 -23.64
CA LEU A 366 1.13 4.54 -24.34
C LEU A 366 0.88 4.62 -25.86
N THR A 367 1.31 5.70 -26.51
CA THR A 367 1.02 5.96 -27.93
C THR A 367 1.62 4.93 -28.88
N GLY A 368 2.74 4.31 -28.49
CA GLY A 368 3.39 3.25 -29.26
C GLY A 368 2.77 1.86 -29.07
N LEU A 369 1.90 1.68 -28.07
CA LEU A 369 1.27 0.39 -27.78
C LEU A 369 -0.01 0.19 -28.62
N PRO A 370 -0.16 -0.94 -29.34
CA PRO A 370 -1.37 -1.25 -30.09
C PRO A 370 -2.63 -1.25 -29.19
N GLN A 371 -3.76 -0.78 -29.72
CA GLN A 371 -5.02 -0.73 -28.98
C GLN A 371 -5.49 -2.12 -28.48
N SER A 372 -5.15 -3.19 -29.21
CA SER A 372 -5.42 -4.57 -28.82
C SER A 372 -4.70 -5.04 -27.55
N LEU A 373 -3.64 -4.33 -27.14
CA LEU A 373 -2.87 -4.59 -25.92
C LEU A 373 -3.24 -3.65 -24.77
N LYS A 374 -4.21 -2.77 -24.97
CA LYS A 374 -4.74 -1.85 -23.97
C LYS A 374 -6.11 -2.30 -23.47
N ALA A 375 -6.29 -2.28 -22.16
CA ALA A 375 -7.58 -2.56 -21.53
C ALA A 375 -7.84 -1.60 -20.37
N SER A 376 -9.10 -1.37 -20.05
CA SER A 376 -9.51 -0.63 -18.86
C SER A 376 -10.75 -1.23 -18.23
N HIS A 377 -10.91 -1.04 -16.94
CA HIS A 377 -12.07 -1.43 -16.16
C HIS A 377 -12.38 -0.39 -15.10
N LEU A 378 -13.60 0.11 -15.08
CA LEU A 378 -14.15 0.91 -14.01
C LEU A 378 -15.07 0.04 -13.18
N GLU A 379 -14.74 -0.20 -11.91
CA GLU A 379 -15.52 -1.04 -11.01
C GLU A 379 -16.68 -0.22 -10.39
N PRO A 380 -17.94 -0.54 -10.69
CA PRO A 380 -19.07 0.21 -10.20
C PRO A 380 -19.19 0.14 -8.67
N GLY A 381 -19.45 1.29 -8.04
CA GLY A 381 -19.68 1.43 -6.61
C GLY A 381 -18.46 1.15 -5.73
N ALA A 382 -17.28 0.86 -6.30
CA ALA A 382 -16.08 0.59 -5.52
C ALA A 382 -15.35 1.90 -5.18
N GLY A 383 -14.98 2.05 -3.90
CA GLY A 383 -13.99 3.03 -3.46
C GLY A 383 -12.57 2.45 -3.54
N HIS A 384 -11.58 3.26 -3.19
CA HIS A 384 -10.15 2.95 -3.34
C HIS A 384 -9.74 1.56 -2.84
N TYR A 385 -10.07 1.21 -1.61
CA TYR A 385 -9.73 -0.11 -1.06
C TYR A 385 -10.50 -1.27 -1.70
N GLY A 386 -11.68 -0.99 -2.28
CA GLY A 386 -12.54 -1.99 -2.92
C GLY A 386 -11.93 -2.57 -4.20
N ILE A 387 -11.07 -1.81 -4.90
CA ILE A 387 -10.51 -2.22 -6.19
C ILE A 387 -9.34 -3.23 -6.08
N PHE A 388 -8.75 -3.39 -4.91
CA PHE A 388 -7.66 -4.37 -4.68
C PHE A 388 -7.93 -5.30 -3.49
N ALA A 389 -9.02 -5.11 -2.75
CA ALA A 389 -9.40 -5.94 -1.62
C ALA A 389 -10.93 -6.13 -1.55
N GLY A 390 -11.39 -7.06 -0.71
CA GLY A 390 -12.82 -7.23 -0.43
C GLY A 390 -13.59 -7.95 -1.55
N LYS A 391 -14.90 -7.62 -1.67
CA LYS A 391 -15.82 -8.35 -2.56
C LYS A 391 -15.60 -8.01 -4.03
N SER A 392 -15.50 -6.72 -4.37
CA SER A 392 -15.30 -6.26 -5.76
C SER A 392 -14.02 -6.83 -6.35
N TRP A 393 -12.92 -6.78 -5.58
CA TRP A 393 -11.68 -7.43 -5.98
C TRP A 393 -11.88 -8.92 -6.26
N ARG A 394 -12.41 -9.69 -5.29
CA ARG A 394 -12.50 -11.16 -5.42
C ARG A 394 -13.44 -11.61 -6.54
N ASN A 395 -14.57 -10.92 -6.71
CA ASN A 395 -15.65 -11.41 -7.58
C ASN A 395 -15.57 -10.86 -9.00
N ASN A 396 -15.03 -9.64 -9.18
CA ASN A 396 -15.04 -8.94 -10.45
C ASN A 396 -13.64 -8.66 -10.99
N ILE A 397 -12.79 -8.00 -10.19
CA ILE A 397 -11.51 -7.46 -10.67
C ILE A 397 -10.45 -8.56 -10.78
N ARG A 398 -10.30 -9.42 -9.76
CA ARG A 398 -9.33 -10.52 -9.79
C ARG A 398 -9.54 -11.46 -10.99
N PRO A 399 -10.77 -11.97 -11.29
CA PRO A 399 -10.99 -12.78 -12.49
C PRO A 399 -10.62 -12.06 -13.79
N LEU A 400 -10.95 -10.75 -13.87
CA LEU A 400 -10.59 -9.92 -15.01
C LEU A 400 -9.07 -9.82 -15.20
N VAL A 401 -8.34 -9.57 -14.12
CA VAL A 401 -6.87 -9.48 -14.13
C VAL A 401 -6.24 -10.83 -14.49
N LEU A 402 -6.75 -11.94 -13.96
CA LEU A 402 -6.27 -13.29 -14.28
C LEU A 402 -6.53 -13.67 -15.75
N ASP A 403 -7.68 -13.29 -16.29
CA ASP A 403 -7.99 -13.49 -17.72
C ASP A 403 -7.10 -12.63 -18.61
N PHE A 404 -6.79 -11.40 -18.19
CA PHE A 404 -5.85 -10.52 -18.89
C PHE A 404 -4.43 -11.10 -18.90
N ILE A 405 -3.93 -11.54 -17.76
CA ILE A 405 -2.63 -12.21 -17.62
C ILE A 405 -2.56 -13.47 -18.47
N ALA A 406 -3.65 -14.23 -18.58
CA ALA A 406 -3.73 -15.43 -19.38
C ALA A 406 -3.83 -15.17 -20.90
N GLY A 407 -3.82 -13.91 -21.35
CA GLY A 407 -4.04 -13.55 -22.74
C GLY A 407 -5.46 -13.85 -23.26
N LYS A 408 -6.39 -14.18 -22.34
CA LYS A 408 -7.78 -14.47 -22.66
C LYS A 408 -8.61 -13.18 -22.68
N GLN A 409 -8.27 -12.22 -23.50
CA GLN A 409 -9.13 -11.06 -23.74
C GLN A 409 -10.38 -11.53 -24.51
N GLN A 410 -11.36 -12.07 -23.81
CA GLN A 410 -12.69 -12.18 -24.36
C GLN A 410 -13.26 -10.79 -24.52
N ARG A 411 -13.60 -10.43 -25.77
CA ARG A 411 -14.48 -9.30 -26.07
C ARG A 411 -15.77 -9.47 -25.26
N ARG A 412 -15.82 -8.93 -24.04
CA ARG A 412 -17.09 -8.73 -23.34
C ARG A 412 -17.85 -7.69 -24.12
N LYS A 413 -18.80 -8.15 -24.96
CA LYS A 413 -19.84 -7.31 -25.54
C LYS A 413 -20.51 -6.58 -24.38
N SER A 414 -20.41 -5.26 -24.36
CA SER A 414 -21.19 -4.39 -23.49
C SER A 414 -22.67 -4.82 -23.62
N LYS A 415 -23.29 -5.27 -22.53
CA LYS A 415 -24.74 -5.38 -22.48
C LYS A 415 -25.29 -3.97 -22.68
N PRO A 416 -26.23 -3.75 -23.62
CA PRO A 416 -26.86 -2.45 -23.75
C PRO A 416 -27.59 -2.14 -22.43
N SER A 417 -27.34 -0.94 -21.89
CA SER A 417 -28.15 -0.34 -20.83
C SER A 417 -29.62 -0.44 -21.24
N LYS A 418 -30.41 -1.11 -20.44
CA LYS A 418 -31.84 -1.00 -20.56
C LYS A 418 -32.24 0.39 -20.10
N ALA A 419 -32.75 1.18 -21.05
CA ALA A 419 -33.40 2.46 -20.81
C ALA A 419 -34.61 2.32 -19.88
#